data_fef445d8752774f9771616debdce1f3b
#
_entry.id   fef445d8752774f9771616debdce1f3b
#
_cell.length_a   1.000
_cell.length_b   1.000
_cell.length_c   1.000
_cell.angle_alpha   90.00
_cell.angle_beta   90.00
_cell.angle_gamma   90.00
#
_symmetry.space_group_name_H-M   'P 1'
#
loop_
_entity.id
_entity.type
_entity.pdbx_description
1 polymer ?
#
loop_
_entity_poly.entity_id
_entity_poly.type
_entity_poly.pdbx_seq_one_letter_code
_entity_poly.pdbx_strand_id
1 'polypeptide(L)'
;MRLLRHAVLCLGLALAAGTSAGPVFSATSTGSPPVLADWRRPDSAPFPPDNPFSQAKLDLGQRLFNDKRLSGSNTQSCASCHNPAMGFADGLTTAVGEAGKAGPMHTPTLWNLAWTEQLFWDGRAGSLEKQALGPIANPIEMNQDLASLPAELSGDADLVAAFAAAFPQEPRVSLDNIAKAIAIYERTLVSPETAFDRYVAGDVQAISPAAQRGFALFTGKAGCANCHKGWAFTDGAFHDIGLIGTGPGRGGVVGHKELFNSWKTPTLREIGRTGPYMHDGSVPDLEGVLHHYVSGVIDRPTLSRDLPHKLDLTRQEQDDILAFLATLDAAPGASPVKVAAIAAANPLAPAAGAPPTRVEVSQRDTAFTVPAVRLKKGGMLVIHNDDTRVHNIRVFSADMDYDSGVQDPGQSVEVLFDHEGRFRAVCNIHPKMRLGVEVVE
;
A
#
# COMPACT_ATOMS: atom_id res chain seq x y z
N MET A 1 -0.86 104.09 -8.17
CA MET A 1 0.24 104.01 -9.18
C MET A 1 1.43 103.25 -8.60
N ARG A 2 1.99 102.41 -9.32
CA ARG A 2 3.20 101.50 -9.09
C ARG A 2 2.94 100.23 -8.23
N LEU A 3 2.89 99.16 -9.01
CA LEU A 3 3.00 97.73 -8.61
C LEU A 3 4.37 97.40 -8.06
N LEU A 4 4.41 96.69 -6.95
CA LEU A 4 5.59 95.89 -6.56
C LEU A 4 5.23 94.41 -6.56
N ARG A 5 5.86 93.66 -7.38
CA ARG A 5 5.81 92.16 -7.44
C ARG A 5 6.68 91.57 -6.32
N HIS A 6 6.10 90.72 -5.52
CA HIS A 6 6.88 89.85 -4.60
C HIS A 6 6.89 88.44 -5.18
N ALA A 7 8.08 87.91 -5.44
CA ALA A 7 8.31 86.55 -5.82
C ALA A 7 8.30 85.68 -4.54
N VAL A 8 7.43 84.67 -4.55
CA VAL A 8 7.41 83.68 -3.48
C VAL A 8 8.21 82.49 -3.95
N LEU A 9 9.29 82.15 -3.22
CA LEU A 9 10.16 81.02 -3.42
C LEU A 9 9.52 79.77 -2.76
N CYS A 10 8.99 78.84 -3.51
CA CYS A 10 8.54 77.54 -2.99
C CYS A 10 9.71 76.62 -2.80
N LEU A 11 10.05 76.28 -1.55
CA LEU A 11 10.98 75.18 -1.18
C LEU A 11 10.21 73.87 -1.21
N GLY A 12 10.50 73.01 -2.16
CA GLY A 12 9.93 71.66 -2.23
C GLY A 12 10.67 70.73 -1.26
N LEU A 13 9.94 70.25 -0.25
CA LEU A 13 10.41 69.12 0.59
C LEU A 13 10.11 67.80 -0.15
N ALA A 14 11.16 67.08 -0.59
CA ALA A 14 11.05 65.71 -1.06
C ALA A 14 10.96 64.77 0.12
N LEU A 15 9.78 64.17 0.35
CA LEU A 15 9.65 63.01 1.24
C LEU A 15 10.21 61.75 0.52
N ALA A 16 11.32 61.25 1.01
CA ALA A 16 11.80 59.92 0.66
C ALA A 16 10.99 58.87 1.40
N ALA A 17 10.11 58.14 0.66
CA ALA A 17 9.43 56.95 1.18
C ALA A 17 10.44 55.78 1.24
N GLY A 18 10.96 55.52 2.41
CA GLY A 18 11.79 54.33 2.68
C GLY A 18 10.90 53.08 2.67
N THR A 19 10.99 52.28 1.61
CA THR A 19 10.46 50.94 1.61
C THR A 19 11.35 50.05 2.46
N SER A 20 10.92 49.72 3.67
CA SER A 20 11.55 48.69 4.50
C SER A 20 11.25 47.30 3.87
N ALA A 21 12.19 46.77 3.12
CA ALA A 21 12.19 45.35 2.75
C ALA A 21 12.43 44.53 4.04
N GLY A 22 11.39 43.86 4.51
CA GLY A 22 11.53 42.85 5.57
C GLY A 22 12.46 41.70 5.13
N PRO A 23 13.09 41.00 6.07
CA PRO A 23 14.00 39.91 5.73
C PRO A 23 13.24 38.82 5.01
N VAL A 24 13.62 38.56 3.75
CA VAL A 24 13.22 37.38 3.02
C VAL A 24 13.95 36.21 3.67
N PHE A 25 13.23 35.43 4.47
CA PHE A 25 13.74 34.16 4.96
C PHE A 25 13.87 33.21 3.77
N SER A 26 15.07 33.09 3.24
CA SER A 26 15.45 32.06 2.28
C SER A 26 15.46 30.74 3.04
N ALA A 27 14.40 29.95 2.93
CA ALA A 27 14.39 28.59 3.42
C ALA A 27 15.34 27.77 2.53
N THR A 28 16.55 27.54 2.98
CA THR A 28 17.48 26.59 2.37
C THR A 28 17.00 25.17 2.72
N SER A 29 16.09 24.63 1.91
CA SER A 29 15.83 23.20 1.91
C SER A 29 17.02 22.52 1.22
N THR A 30 17.81 21.80 1.98
CA THR A 30 19.00 21.06 1.52
C THR A 30 18.68 19.72 0.86
N GLY A 31 17.42 19.44 0.54
CA GLY A 31 16.99 18.23 -0.17
C GLY A 31 16.68 18.53 -1.63
N SER A 32 17.12 17.67 -2.55
CA SER A 32 16.64 17.71 -3.94
C SER A 32 15.11 17.61 -3.95
N PRO A 33 14.39 18.37 -4.80
CA PRO A 33 12.94 18.27 -4.89
C PRO A 33 12.55 16.84 -5.30
N PRO A 34 11.49 16.26 -4.71
CA PRO A 34 11.05 14.92 -5.05
C PRO A 34 10.71 14.85 -6.54
N VAL A 35 11.09 13.74 -7.18
CA VAL A 35 10.75 13.50 -8.59
C VAL A 35 9.26 13.20 -8.65
N LEU A 36 8.43 14.16 -9.08
CA LEU A 36 6.96 14.02 -9.10
C LEU A 36 6.48 12.84 -9.96
N ALA A 37 7.29 12.38 -10.91
CA ALA A 37 6.96 11.23 -11.75
C ALA A 37 6.70 9.94 -10.95
N ASP A 38 7.39 9.72 -9.83
CA ASP A 38 7.22 8.54 -8.97
C ASP A 38 5.87 8.52 -8.25
N TRP A 39 5.20 9.68 -8.17
CA TRP A 39 3.92 9.85 -7.49
C TRP A 39 2.73 9.85 -8.45
N ARG A 40 2.99 9.68 -9.75
CA ARG A 40 1.94 9.63 -10.77
C ARG A 40 1.18 8.30 -10.71
N ARG A 41 -0.15 8.39 -10.74
CA ARG A 41 -1.03 7.22 -10.80
C ARG A 41 -0.79 6.39 -12.06
N PRO A 42 -0.88 5.06 -11.99
CA PRO A 42 -0.92 4.21 -13.18
C PRO A 42 -2.26 4.38 -13.91
N ASP A 43 -2.21 4.27 -15.24
CA ASP A 43 -3.39 4.38 -16.12
C ASP A 43 -4.19 3.07 -16.19
N SER A 44 -3.68 1.99 -15.62
CA SER A 44 -4.27 0.64 -15.73
C SER A 44 -4.04 -0.17 -14.45
N ALA A 45 -5.00 -1.06 -14.13
CA ALA A 45 -4.91 -1.99 -13.01
C ALA A 45 -4.54 -3.40 -13.49
N PRO A 46 -3.64 -4.11 -12.79
CA PRO A 46 -3.25 -5.48 -13.13
C PRO A 46 -4.31 -6.48 -12.70
N PHE A 47 -4.67 -7.40 -13.62
CA PHE A 47 -5.51 -8.57 -13.34
C PHE A 47 -4.70 -9.83 -13.62
N PRO A 48 -4.69 -10.83 -12.71
CA PRO A 48 -3.89 -12.03 -12.91
C PRO A 48 -4.43 -12.88 -14.07
N PRO A 49 -3.55 -13.62 -14.79
CA PRO A 49 -3.97 -14.40 -15.96
C PRO A 49 -5.00 -15.49 -15.66
N ASP A 50 -5.00 -16.03 -14.44
CA ASP A 50 -5.94 -17.05 -13.95
C ASP A 50 -7.28 -16.45 -13.46
N ASN A 51 -7.35 -15.11 -13.37
CA ASN A 51 -8.59 -14.39 -13.09
C ASN A 51 -8.65 -13.07 -13.89
N PRO A 52 -8.75 -13.13 -15.24
CA PRO A 52 -8.84 -11.95 -16.08
C PRO A 52 -10.16 -11.21 -15.84
N PHE A 53 -10.12 -9.89 -16.05
CA PHE A 53 -11.29 -9.03 -15.94
C PHE A 53 -12.39 -9.43 -16.94
N SER A 54 -13.64 -9.43 -16.47
CA SER A 54 -14.83 -9.32 -17.32
C SER A 54 -15.91 -8.53 -16.58
N GLN A 55 -16.80 -7.88 -17.33
CA GLN A 55 -17.91 -7.13 -16.74
C GLN A 55 -18.83 -8.04 -15.93
N ALA A 56 -19.12 -9.25 -16.42
CA ALA A 56 -19.94 -10.22 -15.71
C ALA A 56 -19.35 -10.64 -14.36
N LYS A 57 -18.02 -10.79 -14.27
CA LYS A 57 -17.34 -11.05 -12.98
C LYS A 57 -17.40 -9.84 -12.05
N LEU A 58 -17.25 -8.62 -12.58
CA LEU A 58 -17.37 -7.40 -11.80
C LEU A 58 -18.77 -7.27 -11.18
N ASP A 59 -19.82 -7.43 -12.00
CA ASP A 59 -21.21 -7.31 -11.55
C ASP A 59 -21.55 -8.39 -10.50
N LEU A 60 -21.10 -9.63 -10.72
CA LEU A 60 -21.24 -10.72 -9.75
C LEU A 60 -20.46 -10.42 -8.46
N GLY A 61 -19.22 -9.96 -8.58
CA GLY A 61 -18.37 -9.62 -7.42
C GLY A 61 -18.98 -8.51 -6.57
N GLN A 62 -19.51 -7.46 -7.20
CA GLN A 62 -20.23 -6.39 -6.51
C GLN A 62 -21.48 -6.90 -5.80
N ARG A 63 -22.25 -7.82 -6.43
CA ARG A 63 -23.41 -8.46 -5.81
C ARG A 63 -22.99 -9.27 -4.59
N LEU A 64 -21.96 -10.13 -4.71
CA LEU A 64 -21.44 -10.95 -3.62
C LEU A 64 -20.88 -10.12 -2.47
N PHE A 65 -20.16 -9.05 -2.76
CA PHE A 65 -19.61 -8.14 -1.74
C PHE A 65 -20.69 -7.56 -0.82
N ASN A 66 -21.93 -7.42 -1.32
CA ASN A 66 -23.08 -6.92 -0.57
C ASN A 66 -24.01 -8.05 -0.08
N ASP A 67 -23.69 -9.31 -0.38
CA ASP A 67 -24.58 -10.44 -0.08
C ASP A 67 -24.39 -10.93 1.36
N LYS A 68 -25.42 -10.77 2.17
CA LYS A 68 -25.40 -11.16 3.58
C LYS A 68 -25.36 -12.68 3.81
N ARG A 69 -25.68 -13.48 2.79
CA ARG A 69 -25.56 -14.95 2.85
C ARG A 69 -24.11 -15.41 2.95
N LEU A 70 -23.14 -14.50 2.74
CA LEU A 70 -21.75 -14.78 3.00
C LEU A 70 -21.39 -14.79 4.50
N SER A 71 -22.37 -14.55 5.41
CA SER A 71 -22.19 -14.71 6.86
C SER A 71 -23.13 -15.79 7.42
N GLY A 72 -22.68 -16.50 8.45
CA GLY A 72 -23.40 -17.64 9.04
C GLY A 72 -24.79 -17.29 9.57
N SER A 73 -25.02 -16.05 10.01
CA SER A 73 -26.36 -15.57 10.44
C SER A 73 -27.14 -14.86 9.33
N ASN A 74 -26.59 -14.69 8.14
CA ASN A 74 -27.18 -13.91 7.05
C ASN A 74 -27.42 -12.42 7.42
N THR A 75 -26.63 -11.87 8.35
CA THR A 75 -26.79 -10.48 8.82
C THR A 75 -25.70 -9.54 8.32
N GLN A 76 -24.52 -10.06 7.98
CA GLN A 76 -23.36 -9.29 7.57
C GLN A 76 -22.88 -9.63 6.16
N SER A 77 -22.26 -8.65 5.52
CA SER A 77 -21.58 -8.79 4.21
C SER A 77 -20.22 -8.09 4.30
N CYS A 78 -19.40 -8.16 3.25
CA CYS A 78 -18.15 -7.40 3.20
C CYS A 78 -18.41 -5.90 3.38
N ALA A 79 -19.48 -5.37 2.77
CA ALA A 79 -19.89 -3.97 2.89
C ALA A 79 -20.28 -3.55 4.32
N SER A 80 -20.53 -4.49 5.23
CA SER A 80 -20.85 -4.17 6.63
C SER A 80 -19.65 -3.56 7.37
N CYS A 81 -18.43 -4.02 7.06
CA CYS A 81 -17.18 -3.48 7.61
C CYS A 81 -16.46 -2.56 6.61
N HIS A 82 -16.58 -2.82 5.31
CA HIS A 82 -15.93 -2.03 4.27
C HIS A 82 -16.91 -1.03 3.63
N ASN A 83 -17.20 0.07 4.36
CA ASN A 83 -18.16 1.08 3.95
C ASN A 83 -17.54 2.07 2.94
N PRO A 84 -18.05 2.19 1.70
CA PRO A 84 -17.52 3.14 0.72
C PRO A 84 -17.49 4.60 1.18
N ALA A 85 -18.46 5.03 2.01
CA ALA A 85 -18.52 6.40 2.53
C ALA A 85 -17.41 6.71 3.55
N MET A 86 -16.79 5.68 4.11
CA MET A 86 -15.70 5.75 5.09
C MET A 86 -14.37 5.24 4.51
N GLY A 87 -14.15 5.42 3.20
CA GLY A 87 -12.94 4.95 2.55
C GLY A 87 -12.77 3.42 2.55
N PHE A 88 -13.87 2.67 2.60
CA PHE A 88 -13.89 1.21 2.79
C PHE A 88 -13.28 0.73 4.12
N ALA A 89 -13.33 1.55 5.16
CA ALA A 89 -13.16 1.19 6.56
C ALA A 89 -14.53 1.22 7.28
N ASP A 90 -14.56 0.98 8.60
CA ASP A 90 -15.79 0.99 9.40
C ASP A 90 -15.86 2.12 10.45
N GLY A 91 -14.76 2.86 10.63
CA GLY A 91 -14.66 3.93 11.63
C GLY A 91 -14.57 3.45 13.07
N LEU A 92 -14.41 2.15 13.30
CA LEU A 92 -14.29 1.56 14.63
C LEU A 92 -12.83 1.30 14.98
N THR A 93 -12.51 1.28 16.27
CA THR A 93 -11.17 0.92 16.73
C THR A 93 -10.77 -0.47 16.22
N THR A 94 -11.66 -1.45 16.38
CA THR A 94 -11.50 -2.77 15.78
C THR A 94 -12.80 -3.23 15.15
N ALA A 95 -12.70 -4.06 14.10
CA ALA A 95 -13.87 -4.61 13.42
C ALA A 95 -14.82 -5.31 14.38
N VAL A 96 -16.13 -5.17 14.13
CA VAL A 96 -17.18 -5.88 14.89
C VAL A 96 -17.88 -6.83 13.92
N GLY A 97 -17.67 -8.11 14.13
CA GLY A 97 -18.21 -9.15 13.28
C GLY A 97 -19.45 -9.84 13.84
N GLU A 98 -19.58 -11.12 13.51
CA GLU A 98 -20.71 -11.97 13.82
C GLU A 98 -21.06 -11.97 15.31
N ALA A 99 -22.37 -11.82 15.60
CA ALA A 99 -22.90 -11.74 16.97
C ALA A 99 -22.27 -10.62 17.83
N GLY A 100 -21.78 -9.53 17.22
CA GLY A 100 -21.18 -8.41 17.95
C GLY A 100 -19.79 -8.69 18.49
N LYS A 101 -19.09 -9.72 18.01
CA LYS A 101 -17.73 -10.04 18.46
C LYS A 101 -16.74 -9.01 17.91
N ALA A 102 -15.96 -8.40 18.80
CA ALA A 102 -14.88 -7.51 18.40
C ALA A 102 -13.67 -8.32 17.91
N GLY A 103 -13.17 -7.96 16.74
CA GLY A 103 -11.91 -8.46 16.19
C GLY A 103 -10.69 -7.81 16.87
N PRO A 104 -9.48 -8.31 16.61
CA PRO A 104 -8.27 -7.76 17.19
C PRO A 104 -7.68 -6.58 16.38
N MET A 105 -8.19 -6.32 15.18
CA MET A 105 -7.59 -5.38 14.23
C MET A 105 -8.59 -4.35 13.74
N HIS A 106 -8.07 -3.17 13.42
CA HIS A 106 -8.80 -2.14 12.68
C HIS A 106 -9.10 -2.61 11.25
N THR A 107 -10.28 -2.25 10.73
CA THR A 107 -10.70 -2.59 9.36
C THR A 107 -9.87 -1.78 8.34
N PRO A 108 -8.98 -2.43 7.56
CA PRO A 108 -8.18 -1.71 6.58
C PRO A 108 -9.01 -1.31 5.37
N THR A 109 -8.63 -0.20 4.74
CA THR A 109 -9.23 0.23 3.47
C THR A 109 -9.04 -0.80 2.35
N LEU A 110 -9.99 -0.85 1.40
CA LEU A 110 -9.88 -1.64 0.17
C LEU A 110 -9.36 -0.83 -1.03
N TRP A 111 -9.03 0.44 -0.85
CA TRP A 111 -8.53 1.25 -1.95
C TRP A 111 -7.21 0.70 -2.51
N ASN A 112 -7.15 0.60 -3.84
CA ASN A 112 -5.95 0.31 -4.61
C ASN A 112 -5.36 -1.10 -4.42
N LEU A 113 -6.16 -2.08 -4.00
CA LEU A 113 -5.67 -3.43 -3.71
C LEU A 113 -5.20 -4.21 -4.95
N ALA A 114 -5.55 -3.78 -6.17
CA ALA A 114 -5.06 -4.39 -7.42
C ALA A 114 -3.51 -4.46 -7.49
N TRP A 115 -2.81 -3.54 -6.84
CA TRP A 115 -1.34 -3.46 -6.81
C TRP A 115 -0.73 -4.00 -5.51
N THR A 116 -1.57 -4.57 -4.64
CA THR A 116 -1.12 -5.13 -3.36
C THR A 116 -0.87 -6.62 -3.49
N GLU A 117 0.30 -7.07 -3.05
CA GLU A 117 0.73 -8.46 -3.22
C GLU A 117 0.48 -9.33 -1.99
N GLN A 118 0.43 -8.71 -0.81
CA GLN A 118 0.14 -9.40 0.44
C GLN A 118 -0.93 -8.66 1.21
N LEU A 119 -1.95 -9.37 1.64
CA LEU A 119 -3.18 -8.85 2.21
C LEU A 119 -3.29 -9.23 3.68
N PHE A 120 -4.21 -8.57 4.39
CA PHE A 120 -4.24 -8.42 5.84
C PHE A 120 -3.08 -7.56 6.40
N TRP A 121 -3.18 -7.15 7.65
CA TRP A 121 -2.13 -6.38 8.31
C TRP A 121 -0.80 -7.15 8.46
N ASP A 122 -0.86 -8.47 8.60
CA ASP A 122 0.28 -9.37 8.74
C ASP A 122 0.77 -9.99 7.41
N GLY A 123 0.03 -9.76 6.32
CA GLY A 123 0.41 -10.25 5.00
C GLY A 123 0.24 -11.75 4.78
N ARG A 124 -0.62 -12.43 5.56
CA ARG A 124 -0.81 -13.89 5.47
C ARG A 124 -1.48 -14.39 4.19
N ALA A 125 -2.16 -13.52 3.44
CA ALA A 125 -2.76 -13.88 2.16
C ALA A 125 -1.99 -13.28 0.98
N GLY A 126 -1.60 -14.13 0.02
CA GLY A 126 -0.79 -13.74 -1.14
C GLY A 126 -1.60 -13.36 -2.39
N SER A 127 -2.93 -13.32 -2.31
CA SER A 127 -3.81 -12.81 -3.38
C SER A 127 -5.16 -12.41 -2.82
N LEU A 128 -5.91 -11.58 -3.55
CA LEU A 128 -7.28 -11.20 -3.18
C LEU A 128 -8.22 -12.41 -3.14
N GLU A 129 -8.03 -13.36 -4.04
CA GLU A 129 -8.82 -14.60 -4.07
C GLU A 129 -8.64 -15.42 -2.78
N LYS A 130 -7.40 -15.53 -2.27
CA LYS A 130 -7.14 -16.22 -1.00
C LYS A 130 -7.62 -15.42 0.20
N GLN A 131 -7.50 -14.09 0.13
CA GLN A 131 -7.94 -13.20 1.19
C GLN A 131 -9.46 -13.27 1.39
N ALA A 132 -10.26 -13.22 0.29
CA ALA A 132 -11.71 -13.13 0.35
C ALA A 132 -12.38 -14.25 1.16
N LEU A 133 -11.84 -15.47 1.13
CA LEU A 133 -12.37 -16.60 1.89
C LEU A 133 -12.04 -16.57 3.38
N GLY A 134 -11.01 -15.80 3.76
CA GLY A 134 -10.57 -15.70 5.16
C GLY A 134 -11.65 -15.11 6.09
N PRO A 135 -12.12 -13.88 5.86
CA PRO A 135 -13.19 -13.26 6.65
C PRO A 135 -14.51 -14.06 6.62
N ILE A 136 -14.85 -14.65 5.47
CA ILE A 136 -16.07 -15.46 5.33
C ILE A 136 -16.06 -16.63 6.31
N ALA A 137 -14.94 -17.35 6.42
CA ALA A 137 -14.78 -18.50 7.33
C ALA A 137 -14.50 -18.13 8.78
N ASN A 138 -14.04 -16.90 9.05
CA ASN A 138 -13.57 -16.52 10.38
C ASN A 138 -14.75 -16.43 11.38
N PRO A 139 -14.74 -17.20 12.48
CA PRO A 139 -15.84 -17.22 13.46
C PRO A 139 -16.02 -15.91 14.24
N ILE A 140 -15.05 -15.00 14.16
CA ILE A 140 -15.13 -13.65 14.75
C ILE A 140 -15.71 -12.66 13.73
N GLU A 141 -15.46 -12.85 12.42
CA GLU A 141 -15.87 -11.93 11.37
C GLU A 141 -17.23 -12.32 10.77
N MET A 142 -17.29 -13.25 9.80
CA MET A 142 -18.54 -13.62 9.12
C MET A 142 -19.06 -15.03 9.47
N ASN A 143 -18.21 -15.90 10.05
CA ASN A 143 -18.59 -17.21 10.61
C ASN A 143 -19.42 -18.11 9.68
N GLN A 144 -19.17 -18.05 8.37
CA GLN A 144 -19.88 -18.89 7.39
C GLN A 144 -19.20 -20.26 7.24
N ASP A 145 -19.99 -21.32 7.09
CA ASP A 145 -19.48 -22.62 6.72
C ASP A 145 -19.18 -22.69 5.22
N LEU A 146 -17.90 -22.70 4.88
CA LEU A 146 -17.47 -22.76 3.49
C LEU A 146 -17.93 -24.05 2.78
N ALA A 147 -18.14 -25.14 3.50
CA ALA A 147 -18.57 -26.40 2.86
C ALA A 147 -20.02 -26.33 2.35
N SER A 148 -20.90 -25.64 3.05
CA SER A 148 -22.33 -25.51 2.70
C SER A 148 -22.63 -24.28 1.83
N LEU A 149 -21.79 -23.24 1.86
CA LEU A 149 -22.02 -21.96 1.17
C LEU A 149 -22.33 -22.09 -0.33
N PRO A 150 -21.60 -22.89 -1.14
CA PRO A 150 -21.94 -23.04 -2.56
C PRO A 150 -23.34 -23.61 -2.80
N ALA A 151 -23.79 -24.54 -1.96
CA ALA A 151 -25.13 -25.12 -2.05
C ALA A 151 -26.22 -24.11 -1.67
N GLU A 152 -25.99 -23.32 -0.62
CA GLU A 152 -26.89 -22.25 -0.19
C GLU A 152 -27.10 -21.21 -1.30
N LEU A 153 -26.00 -20.70 -1.88
CA LEU A 153 -26.08 -19.72 -2.96
C LEU A 153 -26.68 -20.29 -4.25
N SER A 154 -26.54 -21.61 -4.49
CA SER A 154 -27.12 -22.29 -5.64
C SER A 154 -28.68 -22.40 -5.59
N GLY A 155 -29.28 -22.13 -4.45
CA GLY A 155 -30.72 -22.01 -4.29
C GLY A 155 -31.31 -20.77 -4.99
N ASP A 156 -30.52 -19.81 -5.42
CA ASP A 156 -30.92 -18.58 -6.12
C ASP A 156 -30.63 -18.73 -7.62
N ALA A 157 -31.68 -18.94 -8.44
CA ALA A 157 -31.54 -19.14 -9.87
C ALA A 157 -30.91 -17.95 -10.61
N ASP A 158 -31.16 -16.70 -10.17
CA ASP A 158 -30.56 -15.50 -10.76
C ASP A 158 -29.07 -15.41 -10.45
N LEU A 159 -28.67 -15.84 -9.25
CA LEU A 159 -27.27 -15.91 -8.89
C LEU A 159 -26.53 -17.01 -9.66
N VAL A 160 -27.15 -18.19 -9.82
CA VAL A 160 -26.60 -19.28 -10.66
C VAL A 160 -26.43 -18.83 -12.12
N ALA A 161 -27.37 -18.09 -12.68
CA ALA A 161 -27.25 -17.52 -14.03
C ALA A 161 -26.11 -16.50 -14.10
N ALA A 162 -25.94 -15.66 -13.07
CA ALA A 162 -24.81 -14.71 -12.98
C ALA A 162 -23.44 -15.41 -12.91
N PHE A 163 -23.33 -16.51 -12.16
CA PHE A 163 -22.12 -17.35 -12.14
C PHE A 163 -21.84 -17.96 -13.53
N ALA A 164 -22.86 -18.47 -14.21
CA ALA A 164 -22.70 -19.04 -15.55
C ALA A 164 -22.20 -17.98 -16.56
N ALA A 165 -22.72 -16.75 -16.49
CA ALA A 165 -22.25 -15.65 -17.32
C ALA A 165 -20.81 -15.20 -16.99
N ALA A 166 -20.45 -15.18 -15.70
CA ALA A 166 -19.13 -14.76 -15.23
C ALA A 166 -18.03 -15.81 -15.50
N PHE A 167 -18.38 -17.10 -15.46
CA PHE A 167 -17.45 -18.23 -15.60
C PHE A 167 -17.94 -19.26 -16.63
N PRO A 168 -17.97 -18.93 -17.93
CA PRO A 168 -18.59 -19.80 -18.94
C PRO A 168 -17.86 -21.14 -19.14
N GLN A 169 -16.58 -21.25 -18.77
CA GLN A 169 -15.84 -22.52 -18.83
C GLN A 169 -16.13 -23.42 -17.61
N GLU A 170 -16.56 -22.85 -16.49
CA GLU A 170 -16.87 -23.56 -15.26
C GLU A 170 -18.13 -22.93 -14.61
N PRO A 171 -19.32 -23.09 -15.23
CA PRO A 171 -20.54 -22.34 -14.90
C PRO A 171 -21.22 -22.87 -13.63
N ARG A 172 -20.51 -22.87 -12.52
CA ARG A 172 -21.03 -23.35 -11.23
C ARG A 172 -20.73 -22.38 -10.09
N VAL A 173 -21.55 -22.44 -9.07
CA VAL A 173 -21.27 -21.82 -7.78
C VAL A 173 -20.21 -22.65 -7.07
N SER A 174 -19.03 -22.09 -6.86
CA SER A 174 -17.92 -22.71 -6.14
C SER A 174 -17.18 -21.68 -5.31
N LEU A 175 -16.45 -22.09 -4.27
CA LEU A 175 -15.64 -21.18 -3.46
C LEU A 175 -14.60 -20.42 -4.31
N ASP A 176 -14.00 -21.10 -5.28
CA ASP A 176 -13.04 -20.48 -6.19
C ASP A 176 -13.70 -19.35 -7.02
N ASN A 177 -14.86 -19.62 -7.61
CA ASN A 177 -15.58 -18.62 -8.40
C ASN A 177 -16.13 -17.48 -7.54
N ILE A 178 -16.57 -17.74 -6.30
CA ILE A 178 -16.95 -16.71 -5.32
C ILE A 178 -15.77 -15.81 -5.04
N ALA A 179 -14.63 -16.38 -4.68
CA ALA A 179 -13.41 -15.65 -4.37
C ALA A 179 -12.91 -14.83 -5.59
N LYS A 180 -12.90 -15.43 -6.77
CA LYS A 180 -12.51 -14.77 -8.02
C LYS A 180 -13.39 -13.58 -8.37
N ALA A 181 -14.70 -13.70 -8.21
CA ALA A 181 -15.63 -12.62 -8.49
C ALA A 181 -15.44 -11.45 -7.51
N ILE A 182 -15.36 -11.72 -6.21
CA ILE A 182 -15.10 -10.69 -5.18
C ILE A 182 -13.77 -10.00 -5.47
N ALA A 183 -12.69 -10.74 -5.75
CA ALA A 183 -11.39 -10.21 -6.08
C ALA A 183 -11.37 -9.32 -7.33
N ILE A 184 -12.19 -9.62 -8.36
CA ILE A 184 -12.36 -8.73 -9.52
C ILE A 184 -12.99 -7.40 -9.10
N TYR A 185 -14.04 -7.41 -8.28
CA TYR A 185 -14.67 -6.19 -7.78
C TYR A 185 -13.66 -5.37 -6.97
N GLU A 186 -12.95 -5.96 -6.02
CA GLU A 186 -11.97 -5.27 -5.19
C GLU A 186 -10.83 -4.65 -6.02
N ARG A 187 -10.36 -5.32 -7.09
CA ARG A 187 -9.35 -4.75 -8.01
C ARG A 187 -9.83 -3.50 -8.74
N THR A 188 -11.13 -3.30 -8.88
CA THR A 188 -11.69 -2.08 -9.49
C THR A 188 -11.84 -0.92 -8.50
N LEU A 189 -11.63 -1.15 -7.22
CA LEU A 189 -11.68 -0.11 -6.19
C LEU A 189 -10.41 0.74 -6.24
N VAL A 190 -10.34 1.64 -7.19
CA VAL A 190 -9.26 2.61 -7.34
C VAL A 190 -9.70 3.94 -6.75
N SER A 191 -8.92 4.45 -5.77
CA SER A 191 -9.27 5.69 -5.06
C SER A 191 -9.53 6.84 -6.04
N PRO A 192 -10.46 7.77 -5.74
CA PRO A 192 -10.77 8.89 -6.61
C PRO A 192 -9.57 9.80 -6.86
N GLU A 193 -9.65 10.65 -7.88
CA GLU A 193 -8.66 11.70 -8.12
C GLU A 193 -8.69 12.74 -7.01
N THR A 194 -7.51 13.17 -6.56
CA THR A 194 -7.32 14.10 -5.45
C THR A 194 -6.66 15.40 -5.89
N ALA A 195 -6.61 16.40 -5.02
CA ALA A 195 -5.86 17.62 -5.26
C ALA A 195 -4.36 17.36 -5.49
N PHE A 196 -3.80 16.39 -4.76
CA PHE A 196 -2.40 15.99 -4.95
C PHE A 196 -2.13 15.36 -6.34
N ASP A 197 -3.08 14.60 -6.88
CA ASP A 197 -2.91 14.02 -8.24
C ASP A 197 -2.81 15.11 -9.31
N ARG A 198 -3.65 16.16 -9.20
CA ARG A 198 -3.56 17.32 -10.11
C ARG A 198 -2.25 18.09 -9.93
N TYR A 199 -1.76 18.23 -8.70
CA TYR A 199 -0.45 18.82 -8.45
C TYR A 199 0.67 18.03 -9.13
N VAL A 200 0.68 16.72 -9.00
CA VAL A 200 1.62 15.82 -9.68
C VAL A 200 1.50 15.90 -11.20
N ALA A 201 0.29 16.14 -11.73
CA ALA A 201 0.05 16.35 -13.16
C ALA A 201 0.50 17.73 -13.68
N GLY A 202 0.94 18.64 -12.79
CA GLY A 202 1.51 19.95 -13.14
C GLY A 202 0.66 21.17 -12.74
N ASP A 203 -0.52 20.97 -12.14
CA ASP A 203 -1.32 22.07 -11.57
C ASP A 203 -0.77 22.47 -10.19
N VAL A 204 0.22 23.36 -10.19
CA VAL A 204 0.90 23.81 -8.97
C VAL A 204 -0.04 24.54 -7.97
N GLN A 205 -1.22 24.98 -8.41
CA GLN A 205 -2.21 25.62 -7.58
C GLN A 205 -3.23 24.64 -6.95
N ALA A 206 -3.17 23.34 -7.34
CA ALA A 206 -4.09 22.33 -6.85
C ALA A 206 -3.98 22.10 -5.33
N ILE A 207 -2.81 22.38 -4.75
CA ILE A 207 -2.57 22.27 -3.31
C ILE A 207 -1.98 23.57 -2.75
N SER A 208 -2.28 23.86 -1.48
CA SER A 208 -1.83 25.09 -0.82
C SER A 208 -0.31 25.13 -0.63
N PRO A 209 0.31 26.32 -0.46
CA PRO A 209 1.73 26.43 -0.09
C PRO A 209 2.10 25.66 1.18
N ALA A 210 1.21 25.57 2.16
CA ALA A 210 1.40 24.75 3.36
C ALA A 210 1.50 23.26 3.00
N ALA A 211 0.59 22.76 2.16
CA ALA A 211 0.62 21.37 1.69
C ALA A 211 1.88 21.05 0.84
N GLN A 212 2.36 22.01 0.04
CA GLN A 212 3.61 21.85 -0.72
C GLN A 212 4.82 21.72 0.22
N ARG A 213 4.90 22.56 1.30
CA ARG A 213 5.93 22.41 2.33
C ARG A 213 5.79 21.08 3.08
N GLY A 214 4.54 20.68 3.39
CA GLY A 214 4.24 19.39 4.01
C GLY A 214 4.72 18.21 3.17
N PHE A 215 4.52 18.24 1.85
CA PHE A 215 5.03 17.22 0.95
C PHE A 215 6.58 17.18 0.93
N ALA A 216 7.23 18.33 0.92
CA ALA A 216 8.69 18.42 1.01
C ALA A 216 9.23 17.87 2.35
N LEU A 217 8.52 18.12 3.46
CA LEU A 217 8.84 17.53 4.77
C LEU A 217 8.63 16.02 4.78
N PHE A 218 7.51 15.55 4.25
CA PHE A 218 7.13 14.14 4.16
C PHE A 218 8.17 13.31 3.38
N THR A 219 8.67 13.84 2.26
CA THR A 219 9.68 13.20 1.41
C THR A 219 11.12 13.44 1.87
N GLY A 220 11.34 14.42 2.74
CA GLY A 220 12.66 14.84 3.24
C GLY A 220 12.81 14.63 4.75
N LYS A 221 12.83 15.73 5.52
CA LYS A 221 13.14 15.76 6.95
C LYS A 221 12.36 14.76 7.80
N ALA A 222 11.06 14.58 7.51
CA ALA A 222 10.20 13.68 8.27
C ALA A 222 10.38 12.20 7.92
N GLY A 223 10.98 11.85 6.78
CA GLY A 223 11.28 10.48 6.38
C GLY A 223 10.07 9.58 6.15
N CYS A 224 8.85 10.12 6.10
CA CYS A 224 7.62 9.32 5.94
C CYS A 224 7.64 8.52 4.63
N ALA A 225 8.22 9.10 3.57
CA ALA A 225 8.38 8.47 2.27
C ALA A 225 9.34 7.27 2.26
N ASN A 226 10.06 6.96 3.35
CA ASN A 226 10.84 5.72 3.44
C ASN A 226 9.93 4.48 3.34
N CYS A 227 8.73 4.55 3.91
CA CYS A 227 7.71 3.51 3.87
C CYS A 227 6.52 3.92 2.98
N HIS A 228 6.01 5.16 3.11
CA HIS A 228 4.87 5.67 2.37
C HIS A 228 5.29 6.33 1.05
N LYS A 229 5.82 5.55 0.11
CA LYS A 229 6.35 6.01 -1.18
C LYS A 229 5.47 5.65 -2.38
N GLY A 230 5.74 6.34 -3.49
CA GLY A 230 5.05 6.14 -4.77
C GLY A 230 3.58 6.60 -4.75
N TRP A 231 2.90 6.43 -5.85
CA TRP A 231 1.56 6.96 -6.08
C TRP A 231 0.49 6.51 -5.07
N ALA A 232 0.62 5.27 -4.54
CA ALA A 232 -0.28 4.72 -3.54
C ALA A 232 0.14 5.03 -2.09
N PHE A 233 1.25 5.74 -1.88
CA PHE A 233 1.79 6.06 -0.56
C PHE A 233 1.98 4.82 0.32
N THR A 234 2.55 3.78 -0.24
CA THR A 234 2.92 2.54 0.46
C THR A 234 4.01 1.79 -0.31
N ASP A 235 4.96 1.25 0.40
CA ASP A 235 5.91 0.27 -0.12
C ASP A 235 5.33 -1.16 -0.11
N GLY A 236 4.23 -1.38 0.66
CA GLY A 236 3.61 -2.69 0.87
C GLY A 236 4.45 -3.62 1.75
N ALA A 237 5.55 -3.13 2.33
CA ALA A 237 6.43 -3.86 3.23
C ALA A 237 5.89 -3.89 4.68
N PHE A 238 6.63 -4.55 5.56
CA PHE A 238 6.25 -4.76 6.95
C PHE A 238 7.27 -4.10 7.87
N HIS A 239 6.79 -3.20 8.73
CA HIS A 239 7.62 -2.41 9.62
C HIS A 239 7.08 -2.44 11.05
N ASP A 240 7.99 -2.58 12.01
CA ASP A 240 7.72 -2.25 13.40
C ASP A 240 7.94 -0.75 13.58
N ILE A 241 6.87 -0.05 13.88
CA ILE A 241 6.89 1.41 14.08
C ILE A 241 6.97 1.81 15.56
N GLY A 242 7.28 0.87 16.45
CA GLY A 242 7.40 1.15 17.87
C GLY A 242 6.08 1.46 18.57
N LEU A 243 4.94 0.93 18.11
CA LEU A 243 3.64 1.11 18.77
C LEU A 243 3.56 0.26 20.04
N ILE A 244 2.85 0.75 21.07
CA ILE A 244 2.62 0.01 22.31
C ILE A 244 1.68 -1.18 22.03
N GLY A 245 1.88 -2.32 22.74
CA GLY A 245 0.93 -3.42 22.77
C GLY A 245 0.80 -4.18 21.45
N THR A 246 1.88 -4.48 20.80
CA THR A 246 1.89 -5.19 19.52
C THR A 246 1.83 -6.71 19.69
N GLY A 247 1.84 -7.44 18.59
CA GLY A 247 1.71 -8.90 18.53
C GLY A 247 2.71 -9.52 17.54
N PRO A 248 2.52 -10.80 17.20
CA PRO A 248 3.47 -11.50 16.34
C PRO A 248 3.59 -10.91 14.93
N GLY A 249 2.59 -10.14 14.44
CA GLY A 249 2.62 -9.47 13.15
C GLY A 249 3.13 -10.36 12.01
N ARG A 250 3.94 -9.80 11.13
CA ARG A 250 4.59 -10.53 10.04
C ARG A 250 5.44 -11.69 10.54
N GLY A 251 6.12 -11.50 11.66
CA GLY A 251 6.97 -12.53 12.25
C GLY A 251 6.21 -13.81 12.61
N GLY A 252 4.94 -13.69 13.04
CA GLY A 252 4.07 -14.84 13.31
C GLY A 252 3.70 -15.63 12.05
N VAL A 253 3.62 -14.95 10.90
CA VAL A 253 3.29 -15.59 9.61
C VAL A 253 4.47 -16.34 9.02
N VAL A 254 5.67 -15.74 9.12
CA VAL A 254 6.88 -16.27 8.49
C VAL A 254 7.80 -17.04 9.44
N GLY A 255 7.51 -17.06 10.74
CA GLY A 255 8.29 -17.80 11.74
C GLY A 255 9.56 -17.08 12.21
N HIS A 256 9.70 -15.77 11.94
CA HIS A 256 10.88 -14.98 12.26
C HIS A 256 10.61 -13.97 13.38
N LYS A 257 11.26 -14.12 14.53
CA LYS A 257 11.08 -13.25 15.71
C LYS A 257 11.54 -11.81 15.45
N GLU A 258 12.48 -11.61 14.56
CA GLU A 258 13.00 -10.31 14.13
C GLU A 258 11.94 -9.46 13.42
N LEU A 259 10.88 -10.10 12.91
CA LEU A 259 9.72 -9.46 12.27
C LEU A 259 8.49 -9.41 13.18
N PHE A 260 8.63 -9.71 14.47
CA PHE A 260 7.55 -9.48 15.43
C PHE A 260 7.26 -7.98 15.50
N ASN A 261 6.02 -7.63 15.80
CA ASN A 261 5.52 -6.25 15.82
C ASN A 261 5.54 -5.53 14.46
N SER A 262 5.96 -6.21 13.39
CA SER A 262 5.98 -5.63 12.04
C SER A 262 4.63 -5.83 11.35
N TRP A 263 4.06 -4.72 10.88
CA TRP A 263 2.77 -4.67 10.22
C TRP A 263 2.92 -4.00 8.85
N LYS A 264 2.02 -4.35 7.94
CA LYS A 264 2.07 -3.84 6.56
C LYS A 264 1.84 -2.33 6.52
N THR A 265 2.67 -1.61 5.78
CA THR A 265 2.47 -0.20 5.47
C THR A 265 1.15 -0.03 4.70
N PRO A 266 0.14 0.66 5.24
CA PRO A 266 -1.11 0.93 4.52
C PRO A 266 -0.91 2.04 3.49
N THR A 267 -1.81 2.10 2.50
CA THR A 267 -1.93 3.30 1.64
C THR A 267 -2.36 4.51 2.47
N LEU A 268 -1.91 5.71 2.08
CA LEU A 268 -2.43 6.97 2.65
C LEU A 268 -3.48 7.63 1.75
N ARG A 269 -3.90 7.00 0.66
CA ARG A 269 -5.02 7.49 -0.16
C ARG A 269 -6.31 7.43 0.63
N GLU A 270 -7.09 8.52 0.64
CA GLU A 270 -8.33 8.70 1.40
C GLU A 270 -8.10 8.58 2.93
N ILE A 271 -6.90 8.96 3.42
CA ILE A 271 -6.48 8.73 4.81
C ILE A 271 -7.37 9.46 5.83
N GLY A 272 -7.89 10.64 5.51
CA GLY A 272 -8.78 11.38 6.41
C GLY A 272 -10.14 10.74 6.64
N ARG A 273 -10.47 9.65 5.90
CA ARG A 273 -11.74 8.92 6.02
C ARG A 273 -11.60 7.57 6.71
N THR A 274 -10.38 7.10 6.92
CA THR A 274 -10.09 5.74 7.38
C THR A 274 -9.63 5.67 8.84
N GLY A 275 -9.87 6.73 9.62
CA GLY A 275 -9.64 6.70 11.06
C GLY A 275 -10.62 5.75 11.79
N PRO A 276 -10.25 5.33 13.01
CA PRO A 276 -9.00 5.57 13.70
C PRO A 276 -7.80 4.84 13.07
N TYR A 277 -6.59 5.18 13.51
CA TYR A 277 -5.36 4.79 12.82
C TYR A 277 -4.58 3.70 13.55
N MET A 278 -3.54 3.20 12.89
CA MET A 278 -2.71 2.04 13.22
C MET A 278 -3.45 0.72 12.96
N HIS A 279 -2.73 -0.40 12.99
CA HIS A 279 -3.29 -1.73 12.73
C HIS A 279 -4.33 -2.17 13.76
N ASP A 280 -4.28 -1.59 14.96
CA ASP A 280 -5.16 -1.87 16.09
C ASP A 280 -6.18 -0.74 16.38
N GLY A 281 -6.18 0.33 15.55
CA GLY A 281 -7.06 1.48 15.72
C GLY A 281 -6.82 2.30 17.00
N SER A 282 -5.64 2.17 17.61
CA SER A 282 -5.32 2.78 18.90
C SER A 282 -5.16 4.31 18.85
N VAL A 283 -4.97 4.89 17.66
CA VAL A 283 -4.73 6.33 17.48
C VAL A 283 -5.95 6.97 16.82
N PRO A 284 -6.63 7.93 17.47
CA PRO A 284 -7.93 8.40 17.02
C PRO A 284 -7.87 9.33 15.80
N ASP A 285 -6.79 10.10 15.62
CA ASP A 285 -6.65 11.14 14.61
C ASP A 285 -5.22 11.26 14.05
N LEU A 286 -5.06 12.01 12.96
CA LEU A 286 -3.77 12.20 12.30
C LEU A 286 -2.78 13.04 13.14
N GLU A 287 -3.23 13.88 14.02
CA GLU A 287 -2.38 14.61 14.98
C GLU A 287 -1.76 13.63 15.95
N GLY A 288 -2.53 12.68 16.47
CA GLY A 288 -2.03 11.57 17.29
C GLY A 288 -1.04 10.67 16.54
N VAL A 289 -1.24 10.43 15.24
CA VAL A 289 -0.27 9.72 14.40
C VAL A 289 1.06 10.46 14.34
N LEU A 290 1.06 11.78 14.09
CA LEU A 290 2.29 12.57 14.09
C LEU A 290 2.93 12.62 15.47
N HIS A 291 2.11 12.73 16.54
CA HIS A 291 2.60 12.69 17.92
C HIS A 291 3.32 11.36 18.23
N HIS A 292 2.77 10.23 17.75
CA HIS A 292 3.44 8.93 17.89
C HIS A 292 4.85 8.96 17.29
N TYR A 293 5.00 9.42 16.05
CA TYR A 293 6.31 9.45 15.38
C TYR A 293 7.29 10.48 15.97
N VAL A 294 6.81 11.57 16.56
CA VAL A 294 7.66 12.60 17.20
C VAL A 294 8.14 12.19 18.59
N SER A 295 7.28 11.51 19.38
CA SER A 295 7.57 11.28 20.81
C SER A 295 7.08 9.96 21.37
N GLY A 296 6.29 9.16 20.64
CA GLY A 296 5.64 7.95 21.12
C GLY A 296 6.32 6.64 20.69
N VAL A 297 7.33 6.70 19.85
CA VAL A 297 8.03 5.50 19.34
C VAL A 297 8.78 4.79 20.45
N ILE A 298 8.48 3.51 20.67
CA ILE A 298 9.18 2.65 21.62
C ILE A 298 10.38 2.03 20.92
N ASP A 299 11.56 2.29 21.47
CA ASP A 299 12.80 1.64 21.04
C ASP A 299 12.83 0.18 21.49
N ARG A 300 13.05 -0.73 20.54
CA ARG A 300 13.15 -2.17 20.77
C ARG A 300 13.89 -2.87 19.62
N PRO A 301 14.42 -4.09 19.82
CA PRO A 301 15.25 -4.77 18.81
C PRO A 301 14.58 -5.01 17.45
N THR A 302 13.24 -5.06 17.39
CA THR A 302 12.47 -5.25 16.15
C THR A 302 12.11 -3.96 15.43
N LEU A 303 12.44 -2.78 16.04
CA LEU A 303 12.12 -1.47 15.47
C LEU A 303 12.72 -1.33 14.06
N SER A 304 11.89 -0.86 13.12
CA SER A 304 12.33 -0.69 11.73
C SER A 304 13.48 0.33 11.63
N ARG A 305 14.54 -0.05 10.93
CA ARG A 305 15.68 0.84 10.64
C ARG A 305 15.32 1.94 9.64
N ASP A 306 14.19 1.84 8.95
CA ASP A 306 13.69 2.86 8.02
C ASP A 306 13.03 4.04 8.74
N LEU A 307 12.69 3.88 10.02
CA LEU A 307 12.19 4.98 10.84
C LEU A 307 13.32 5.96 11.16
N PRO A 308 13.09 7.28 11.08
CA PRO A 308 14.00 8.27 11.64
C PRO A 308 14.17 8.03 13.14
N HIS A 309 15.40 7.88 13.61
CA HIS A 309 15.69 7.59 15.03
C HIS A 309 15.21 8.69 16.00
N LYS A 310 15.07 9.92 15.51
CA LYS A 310 14.52 11.04 16.28
C LYS A 310 13.92 12.04 15.31
N LEU A 311 12.61 12.11 15.31
CA LEU A 311 11.89 13.07 14.49
C LEU A 311 11.69 14.37 15.27
N ASP A 312 12.38 15.43 14.85
CA ASP A 312 12.27 16.77 15.43
C ASP A 312 11.51 17.69 14.47
N LEU A 313 10.21 17.81 14.70
CA LEU A 313 9.31 18.66 13.92
C LEU A 313 8.72 19.75 14.80
N THR A 314 8.86 21.00 14.36
CA THR A 314 8.14 22.12 14.95
C THR A 314 6.62 21.96 14.75
N ARG A 315 5.82 22.67 15.53
CA ARG A 315 4.35 22.64 15.36
C ARG A 315 3.94 23.06 13.93
N GLN A 316 4.57 24.08 13.36
CA GLN A 316 4.29 24.51 11.99
C GLN A 316 4.60 23.41 10.96
N GLU A 317 5.69 22.68 11.13
CA GLU A 317 6.04 21.57 10.24
C GLU A 317 5.03 20.41 10.36
N GLN A 318 4.53 20.14 11.56
CA GLN A 318 3.46 19.17 11.76
C GLN A 318 2.16 19.63 11.08
N ASP A 319 1.76 20.88 11.23
CA ASP A 319 0.59 21.47 10.58
C ASP A 319 0.73 21.43 9.04
N ASP A 320 1.92 21.71 8.49
CA ASP A 320 2.20 21.60 7.06
C ASP A 320 2.06 20.16 6.56
N ILE A 321 2.54 19.14 7.31
CA ILE A 321 2.36 17.72 6.98
C ILE A 321 0.87 17.35 6.99
N LEU A 322 0.10 17.79 8.00
CA LEU A 322 -1.35 17.54 8.05
C LEU A 322 -2.07 18.19 6.86
N ALA A 323 -1.68 19.40 6.49
CA ALA A 323 -2.20 20.08 5.30
C ALA A 323 -1.88 19.30 4.01
N PHE A 324 -0.73 18.67 3.93
CA PHE A 324 -0.39 17.77 2.83
C PHE A 324 -1.25 16.49 2.84
N LEU A 325 -1.35 15.80 3.97
CA LEU A 325 -2.14 14.56 4.09
C LEU A 325 -3.60 14.79 3.68
N ALA A 326 -4.19 15.95 4.04
CA ALA A 326 -5.55 16.31 3.62
C ALA A 326 -5.72 16.41 2.09
N THR A 327 -4.63 16.62 1.33
CA THR A 327 -4.69 16.66 -0.14
C THR A 327 -4.78 15.26 -0.78
N LEU A 328 -4.62 14.19 0.02
CA LEU A 328 -4.74 12.81 -0.41
C LEU A 328 -6.19 12.28 -0.34
N ASP A 329 -7.09 13.08 0.19
CA ASP A 329 -8.53 12.82 0.20
C ASP A 329 -9.20 13.47 -1.01
N ALA A 330 -10.09 12.73 -1.63
CA ALA A 330 -10.91 13.26 -2.71
C ALA A 330 -12.07 14.12 -2.18
N ALA A 331 -12.66 14.93 -3.05
CA ALA A 331 -13.86 15.68 -2.72
C ALA A 331 -15.00 14.73 -2.28
N PRO A 332 -15.88 15.14 -1.35
CA PRO A 332 -17.04 14.35 -0.97
C PRO A 332 -17.87 13.93 -2.19
N GLY A 333 -18.22 12.65 -2.28
CA GLY A 333 -19.00 12.09 -3.40
C GLY A 333 -18.21 11.83 -4.68
N ALA A 334 -16.89 12.01 -4.68
CA ALA A 334 -16.05 11.61 -5.81
C ALA A 334 -16.13 10.09 -6.06
N SER A 335 -16.25 9.72 -7.33
CA SER A 335 -16.32 8.31 -7.73
C SER A 335 -14.93 7.71 -7.88
N PRO A 336 -14.79 6.38 -7.69
CA PRO A 336 -13.55 5.67 -8.01
C PRO A 336 -13.08 5.93 -9.44
N VAL A 337 -11.77 6.03 -9.63
CA VAL A 337 -11.19 6.17 -10.97
C VAL A 337 -11.36 4.87 -11.74
N LYS A 338 -11.95 4.97 -12.94
CA LYS A 338 -11.98 3.83 -13.86
C LYS A 338 -10.64 3.73 -14.58
N VAL A 339 -9.92 2.66 -14.30
CA VAL A 339 -8.65 2.35 -14.96
C VAL A 339 -8.82 1.20 -15.95
N ALA A 340 -8.02 1.20 -17.01
CA ALA A 340 -8.03 0.09 -17.94
C ALA A 340 -7.56 -1.20 -17.23
N ALA A 341 -8.31 -2.29 -17.44
CA ALA A 341 -7.86 -3.61 -17.00
C ALA A 341 -6.79 -4.14 -17.97
N ILE A 342 -5.63 -4.48 -17.44
CA ILE A 342 -4.57 -5.15 -18.21
C ILE A 342 -4.23 -6.50 -17.58
N ALA A 343 -3.86 -7.47 -18.42
CA ALA A 343 -3.25 -8.69 -17.91
C ALA A 343 -1.97 -8.31 -17.13
N ALA A 344 -1.81 -8.87 -15.94
CA ALA A 344 -0.58 -8.69 -15.19
C ALA A 344 0.59 -9.18 -16.08
N ALA A 345 1.56 -8.33 -16.32
CA ALA A 345 2.75 -8.73 -17.03
C ALA A 345 3.39 -9.90 -16.27
N ASN A 346 3.89 -10.90 -17.01
CA ASN A 346 4.80 -11.88 -16.42
C ASN A 346 6.23 -11.29 -16.48
N PRO A 347 6.68 -10.56 -15.46
CA PRO A 347 7.98 -9.88 -15.49
C PRO A 347 9.15 -10.86 -15.39
N LEU A 348 8.86 -12.16 -15.31
CA LEU A 348 9.80 -13.20 -14.91
C LEU A 348 10.24 -14.08 -16.09
N ALA A 349 10.25 -13.54 -17.33
CA ALA A 349 10.82 -14.24 -18.48
C ALA A 349 12.36 -14.04 -18.50
N PRO A 350 13.17 -15.09 -18.33
CA PRO A 350 14.62 -14.97 -18.35
C PRO A 350 15.17 -14.74 -19.78
N ALA A 351 16.37 -14.18 -19.85
CA ALA A 351 17.08 -13.98 -21.11
C ALA A 351 17.41 -15.32 -21.82
N ALA A 352 17.45 -15.31 -23.15
CA ALA A 352 17.86 -16.46 -23.92
C ALA A 352 19.37 -16.70 -23.80
N GLY A 353 19.80 -17.98 -23.69
CA GLY A 353 21.21 -18.37 -23.62
C GLY A 353 21.38 -19.75 -23.00
N ALA A 354 22.59 -20.31 -23.04
CA ALA A 354 22.91 -21.54 -22.32
C ALA A 354 22.87 -21.29 -20.81
N PRO A 355 22.20 -22.15 -20.01
CA PRO A 355 22.03 -21.92 -18.58
C PRO A 355 23.38 -22.11 -17.85
N PRO A 356 23.82 -21.13 -17.03
CA PRO A 356 25.00 -21.27 -16.19
C PRO A 356 24.73 -22.16 -14.97
N THR A 357 25.79 -22.69 -14.39
CA THR A 357 25.73 -23.45 -13.12
C THR A 357 25.79 -22.55 -11.88
N ARG A 358 26.13 -21.29 -12.04
CA ARG A 358 26.15 -20.28 -10.97
C ARG A 358 25.71 -18.93 -11.52
N VAL A 359 24.79 -18.29 -10.81
CA VAL A 359 24.32 -16.93 -11.09
C VAL A 359 24.40 -16.12 -9.82
N GLU A 360 24.87 -14.89 -9.93
CA GLU A 360 24.92 -13.91 -8.84
C GLU A 360 23.95 -12.78 -9.12
N VAL A 361 23.16 -12.44 -8.11
CA VAL A 361 22.16 -11.35 -8.17
C VAL A 361 22.32 -10.48 -6.93
N SER A 362 22.21 -9.19 -7.12
CA SER A 362 22.27 -8.22 -6.03
C SER A 362 20.88 -7.70 -5.67
N GLN A 363 20.68 -7.36 -4.41
CA GLN A 363 19.52 -6.62 -3.90
C GLN A 363 19.95 -5.18 -3.66
N ARG A 364 19.21 -4.22 -4.21
CA ARG A 364 19.42 -2.77 -4.04
C ARG A 364 18.09 -2.04 -4.11
N ASP A 365 17.93 -1.02 -3.28
CA ASP A 365 16.73 -0.17 -3.27
C ASP A 365 15.41 -0.95 -3.19
N THR A 366 15.39 -2.03 -2.38
CA THR A 366 14.26 -2.96 -2.25
C THR A 366 13.85 -3.63 -3.57
N ALA A 367 14.81 -3.93 -4.43
CA ALA A 367 14.61 -4.66 -5.69
C ALA A 367 15.77 -5.65 -5.94
N PHE A 368 15.50 -6.70 -6.71
CA PHE A 368 16.57 -7.47 -7.34
C PHE A 368 17.08 -6.72 -8.56
N THR A 369 18.39 -6.76 -8.80
CA THR A 369 19.03 -6.07 -9.94
C THR A 369 18.61 -6.60 -11.31
N VAL A 370 18.00 -7.79 -11.35
CA VAL A 370 17.42 -8.41 -12.54
C VAL A 370 16.04 -9.01 -12.21
N PRO A 371 15.09 -9.02 -13.14
CA PRO A 371 13.75 -9.56 -12.88
C PRO A 371 13.70 -11.08 -12.94
N ALA A 372 14.63 -11.72 -13.66
CA ALA A 372 14.68 -13.17 -13.80
C ALA A 372 16.08 -13.67 -14.13
N VAL A 373 16.34 -14.92 -13.78
CA VAL A 373 17.58 -15.65 -14.09
C VAL A 373 17.28 -17.04 -14.64
N ARG A 374 18.25 -17.62 -15.34
CA ARG A 374 18.21 -18.98 -15.82
C ARG A 374 19.39 -19.75 -15.25
N LEU A 375 19.15 -20.97 -14.79
CA LEU A 375 20.14 -21.85 -14.17
C LEU A 375 20.10 -23.24 -14.80
N LYS A 376 21.25 -23.90 -14.82
CA LYS A 376 21.32 -25.34 -15.05
C LYS A 376 20.85 -26.08 -13.79
N LYS A 377 20.17 -27.20 -13.94
CA LYS A 377 19.85 -28.12 -12.84
C LYS A 377 21.10 -28.47 -12.03
N GLY A 378 20.98 -28.42 -10.71
CA GLY A 378 22.11 -28.49 -9.79
C GLY A 378 22.90 -27.20 -9.67
N GLY A 379 22.40 -26.11 -10.28
CA GLY A 379 23.01 -24.79 -10.25
C GLY A 379 22.74 -24.02 -8.95
N MET A 380 23.62 -23.06 -8.69
CA MET A 380 23.61 -22.21 -7.49
C MET A 380 23.21 -20.78 -7.84
N LEU A 381 22.19 -20.25 -7.16
CA LEU A 381 21.86 -18.84 -7.16
C LEU A 381 22.46 -18.20 -5.91
N VAL A 382 23.30 -17.18 -6.10
CA VAL A 382 23.88 -16.39 -5.01
C VAL A 382 23.21 -15.03 -4.99
N ILE A 383 22.68 -14.65 -3.85
CA ILE A 383 21.99 -13.37 -3.69
C ILE A 383 22.72 -12.54 -2.65
N HIS A 384 23.24 -11.37 -3.10
CA HIS A 384 23.97 -10.43 -2.28
C HIS A 384 23.02 -9.33 -1.79
N ASN A 385 23.04 -9.04 -0.50
CA ASN A 385 22.36 -7.88 0.04
C ASN A 385 23.28 -6.65 -0.02
N ASP A 386 23.29 -5.95 -1.16
CA ASP A 386 23.98 -4.68 -1.37
C ASP A 386 23.09 -3.46 -1.05
N ASP A 387 21.94 -3.70 -0.41
CA ASP A 387 21.04 -2.67 0.10
C ASP A 387 21.50 -2.18 1.49
N THR A 388 20.96 -1.08 1.92
CA THR A 388 21.12 -0.57 3.31
C THR A 388 20.12 -1.20 4.28
N ARG A 389 19.18 -2.01 3.76
CA ARG A 389 18.07 -2.63 4.49
C ARG A 389 18.28 -4.13 4.66
N VAL A 390 17.64 -4.69 5.67
CA VAL A 390 17.57 -6.14 5.84
C VAL A 390 16.60 -6.74 4.83
N HIS A 391 16.93 -7.93 4.36
CA HIS A 391 16.09 -8.72 3.45
C HIS A 391 15.90 -10.13 3.97
N ASN A 392 15.12 -10.92 3.25
CA ASN A 392 14.94 -12.36 3.45
C ASN A 392 14.70 -12.98 2.08
N ILE A 393 15.25 -14.14 1.83
CA ILE A 393 15.01 -14.89 0.61
C ILE A 393 14.15 -16.09 0.91
N ARG A 394 12.96 -16.12 0.34
CA ARG A 394 12.06 -17.25 0.37
C ARG A 394 11.88 -17.79 -1.05
N VAL A 395 12.11 -19.09 -1.23
CA VAL A 395 11.75 -19.82 -2.46
C VAL A 395 10.82 -20.95 -2.07
N PHE A 396 9.64 -21.00 -2.66
CA PHE A 396 8.71 -22.09 -2.40
C PHE A 396 8.02 -22.54 -3.69
N SER A 397 7.86 -23.82 -3.85
CA SER A 397 7.12 -24.52 -4.89
C SER A 397 6.61 -25.85 -4.34
N ALA A 398 6.05 -26.71 -5.20
CA ALA A 398 5.72 -28.09 -4.80
C ALA A 398 6.97 -28.88 -4.37
N ASP A 399 8.12 -28.58 -4.98
CA ASP A 399 9.35 -29.37 -4.87
C ASP A 399 10.46 -28.64 -4.08
N MET A 400 10.21 -27.42 -3.59
CA MET A 400 11.22 -26.63 -2.91
C MET A 400 10.59 -25.71 -1.85
N ASP A 401 11.15 -25.74 -0.66
CA ASP A 401 10.84 -24.84 0.44
C ASP A 401 12.13 -24.35 1.11
N TYR A 402 12.58 -23.16 0.72
CA TYR A 402 13.81 -22.55 1.20
C TYR A 402 13.50 -21.20 1.84
N ASP A 403 14.10 -20.93 2.99
CA ASP A 403 14.04 -19.65 3.68
C ASP A 403 15.43 -19.30 4.23
N SER A 404 15.98 -18.16 3.83
CA SER A 404 17.30 -17.72 4.27
C SER A 404 17.35 -17.23 5.71
N GLY A 405 16.21 -17.00 6.35
CA GLY A 405 16.17 -16.09 7.51
C GLY A 405 16.46 -14.65 7.11
N VAL A 406 16.70 -13.80 8.09
CA VAL A 406 17.05 -12.40 7.86
C VAL A 406 18.47 -12.31 7.30
N GLN A 407 18.61 -11.53 6.23
CA GLN A 407 19.88 -11.23 5.56
C GLN A 407 20.22 -9.76 5.80
N ASP A 408 21.24 -9.51 6.59
CA ASP A 408 21.73 -8.16 6.87
C ASP A 408 22.44 -7.53 5.66
N PRO A 409 22.59 -6.19 5.61
CA PRO A 409 23.43 -5.51 4.62
C PRO A 409 24.82 -6.10 4.53
N GLY A 410 25.29 -6.37 3.32
CA GLY A 410 26.59 -6.98 3.03
C GLY A 410 26.63 -8.51 3.13
N GLN A 411 25.55 -9.17 3.57
CA GLN A 411 25.48 -10.63 3.60
C GLN A 411 25.10 -11.23 2.25
N SER A 412 25.47 -12.48 2.02
CA SER A 412 25.09 -13.26 0.85
C SER A 412 24.45 -14.57 1.27
N VAL A 413 23.49 -15.03 0.48
CA VAL A 413 22.88 -16.36 0.64
C VAL A 413 23.03 -17.15 -0.64
N GLU A 414 23.17 -18.46 -0.51
CA GLU A 414 23.31 -19.42 -1.61
C GLU A 414 22.09 -20.34 -1.64
N VAL A 415 21.46 -20.46 -2.80
CA VAL A 415 20.28 -21.30 -3.01
C VAL A 415 20.57 -22.31 -4.09
N LEU A 416 20.57 -23.59 -3.75
CA LEU A 416 20.77 -24.71 -4.68
C LEU A 416 19.43 -25.07 -5.34
N PHE A 417 19.41 -25.16 -6.67
CA PHE A 417 18.26 -25.61 -7.46
C PHE A 417 18.54 -26.96 -8.11
N ASP A 418 18.14 -28.03 -7.45
CA ASP A 418 18.40 -29.42 -7.85
C ASP A 418 17.28 -30.06 -8.69
N HIS A 419 16.17 -29.32 -8.91
CA HIS A 419 15.04 -29.72 -9.74
C HIS A 419 14.82 -28.73 -10.89
N GLU A 420 14.41 -29.27 -12.05
CA GLU A 420 13.96 -28.44 -13.17
C GLU A 420 12.61 -27.80 -12.87
N GLY A 421 12.38 -26.61 -13.43
CA GLY A 421 11.12 -25.94 -13.26
C GLY A 421 11.23 -24.42 -13.24
N ARG A 422 10.11 -23.79 -12.91
CA ARG A 422 10.04 -22.36 -12.70
C ARG A 422 9.75 -22.06 -11.25
N PHE A 423 10.67 -21.35 -10.64
CA PHE A 423 10.61 -20.95 -9.23
C PHE A 423 10.50 -19.43 -9.13
N ARG A 424 10.13 -18.98 -7.94
CA ARG A 424 10.10 -17.56 -7.60
C ARG A 424 10.82 -17.37 -6.27
N ALA A 425 11.87 -16.58 -6.28
CA ALA A 425 12.47 -16.06 -5.06
C ALA A 425 11.81 -14.72 -4.71
N VAL A 426 11.42 -14.57 -3.46
CA VAL A 426 10.74 -13.37 -2.93
C VAL A 426 11.40 -12.91 -1.65
N CYS A 427 11.23 -11.63 -1.30
CA CYS A 427 11.56 -11.14 0.03
C CYS A 427 10.29 -11.12 0.89
N ASN A 428 10.27 -11.82 2.03
CA ASN A 428 9.12 -11.83 2.94
C ASN A 428 8.91 -10.50 3.68
N ILE A 429 9.95 -9.65 3.69
CA ILE A 429 9.91 -8.31 4.30
C ILE A 429 9.38 -7.29 3.26
N HIS A 430 9.88 -7.38 2.01
CA HIS A 430 9.55 -6.49 0.90
C HIS A 430 8.85 -7.24 -0.24
N PRO A 431 7.53 -7.43 -0.20
CA PRO A 431 6.81 -8.35 -1.11
C PRO A 431 6.92 -8.02 -2.60
N LYS A 432 7.22 -6.75 -2.92
CA LYS A 432 7.45 -6.33 -4.31
C LYS A 432 8.77 -6.86 -4.89
N MET A 433 9.70 -7.31 -4.04
CA MET A 433 10.96 -7.92 -4.48
C MET A 433 10.71 -9.34 -4.94
N ARG A 434 10.79 -9.54 -6.24
CA ARG A 434 10.58 -10.84 -6.89
C ARG A 434 11.64 -11.10 -7.93
N LEU A 435 12.15 -12.32 -7.94
CA LEU A 435 13.08 -12.84 -8.92
C LEU A 435 12.53 -14.15 -9.49
N GLY A 436 12.34 -14.20 -10.80
CA GLY A 436 12.02 -15.46 -11.49
C GLY A 436 13.27 -16.31 -11.63
N VAL A 437 13.15 -17.61 -11.39
CA VAL A 437 14.25 -18.56 -11.59
C VAL A 437 13.75 -19.68 -12.48
N GLU A 438 14.31 -19.81 -13.69
CA GLU A 438 14.05 -20.94 -14.58
C GLU A 438 15.22 -21.89 -14.50
N VAL A 439 14.94 -23.14 -14.13
CA VAL A 439 15.93 -24.23 -14.02
C VAL A 439 15.69 -25.23 -15.15
N VAL A 440 16.72 -25.49 -15.93
CA VAL A 440 16.68 -26.37 -17.09
C VAL A 440 17.85 -27.36 -17.05
N GLU A 441 17.84 -28.42 -17.88
CA GLU A 441 18.91 -29.40 -17.97
C GLU A 441 20.30 -28.81 -18.26
#